data_2db204332bd1a04488eacadc0dc66a2c
#
_entry.id   2db204332bd1a04488eacadc0dc66a2c
#
_cell.length_a   1.000
_cell.length_b   1.000
_cell.length_c   1.000
_cell.angle_alpha   90.00
_cell.angle_beta   90.00
_cell.angle_gamma   90.00
#
_symmetry.space_group_name_H-M   'P 1'
#
loop_
_entity.id
_entity.type
_entity.pdbx_description
1 polymer ?
#
loop_
_entity_poly.entity_id
_entity_poly.type
_entity_poly.pdbx_seq_one_letter_code
_entity_poly.pdbx_strand_id
1 'polypeptide(L)'
;MPDFHNIDQVESFRQMQYPAINVYHDVQDKQDGQRIAYAGDFVRTVADNNYIVMETNAQGIGWDARTQFPPYDNQLRQNVYAHYASGANMVEYWHWSTLHYGQETYWRGVLGHDLQPNRIYKEFTTTAKELERIGSHIVNLKKKTG
;
A
#
# COMPACT_ATOMS: atom_id res chain seq x y z
N MET A 1 -8.31 -8.01 5.39
CA MET A 1 -7.27 -8.59 6.24
C MET A 1 -7.08 -10.03 5.86
N PRO A 2 -5.88 -10.55 5.78
CA PRO A 2 -5.70 -11.98 5.63
C PRO A 2 -6.22 -12.65 6.91
N ASP A 3 -7.13 -13.58 6.72
CA ASP A 3 -7.68 -14.40 7.80
C ASP A 3 -6.65 -15.44 8.25
N PHE A 4 -5.57 -14.99 8.88
CA PHE A 4 -4.65 -15.89 9.56
C PHE A 4 -5.28 -16.27 10.90
N HIS A 5 -6.20 -17.22 10.86
CA HIS A 5 -6.95 -17.71 12.02
C HIS A 5 -6.07 -18.28 13.16
N ASN A 6 -4.78 -18.49 12.91
CA ASN A 6 -3.85 -19.13 13.83
C ASN A 6 -2.81 -18.17 14.41
N ILE A 7 -2.90 -16.88 14.17
CA ILE A 7 -1.94 -15.89 14.68
C ILE A 7 -2.68 -14.84 15.49
N ASP A 8 -2.28 -14.65 16.74
CA ASP A 8 -2.70 -13.50 17.52
C ASP A 8 -1.99 -12.24 16.98
N GLN A 9 -2.69 -11.51 16.13
CA GLN A 9 -2.15 -10.29 15.50
C GLN A 9 -1.89 -9.20 16.54
N VAL A 10 -2.67 -9.13 17.60
CA VAL A 10 -2.53 -8.13 18.65
C VAL A 10 -1.23 -8.36 19.40
N GLU A 11 -1.00 -9.58 19.84
CA GLU A 11 0.24 -9.93 20.55
C GLU A 11 1.46 -9.81 19.62
N SER A 12 1.33 -10.24 18.37
CA SER A 12 2.40 -10.13 17.38
C SER A 12 2.85 -8.69 17.15
N PHE A 13 1.91 -7.76 16.93
CA PHE A 13 2.25 -6.36 16.69
C PHE A 13 2.88 -5.68 17.90
N ARG A 14 2.51 -6.07 19.13
CA ARG A 14 3.11 -5.52 20.36
C ARG A 14 4.58 -5.89 20.52
N GLN A 15 4.99 -7.02 19.94
CA GLN A 15 6.37 -7.50 20.02
C GLN A 15 7.24 -7.01 18.85
N MET A 16 6.67 -6.41 17.82
CA MET A 16 7.41 -5.93 16.68
C MET A 16 8.04 -4.56 16.94
N GLN A 17 9.31 -4.43 16.62
CA GLN A 17 10.00 -3.13 16.65
C GLN A 17 9.41 -2.18 15.60
N TYR A 18 9.06 -2.71 14.44
CA TYR A 18 8.40 -2.01 13.34
C TYR A 18 7.18 -2.83 12.92
N PRO A 19 5.98 -2.47 13.39
CA PRO A 19 4.77 -3.16 12.97
C PRO A 19 4.57 -2.97 11.47
N ALA A 20 4.31 -4.06 10.76
CA ALA A 20 4.19 -4.06 9.32
C ALA A 20 2.96 -4.85 8.86
N ILE A 21 2.28 -4.37 7.85
CA ILE A 21 1.06 -4.99 7.29
C ILE A 21 1.02 -4.93 5.78
N ASN A 22 0.28 -5.86 5.18
CA ASN A 22 -0.11 -5.82 3.79
C ASN A 22 -1.51 -5.24 3.67
N VAL A 23 -1.68 -4.25 2.81
CA VAL A 23 -2.97 -3.59 2.58
C VAL A 23 -3.28 -3.54 1.10
N TYR A 24 -4.06 -4.50 0.62
CA TYR A 24 -4.64 -4.45 -0.72
C TYR A 24 -6.03 -3.85 -0.67
N HIS A 25 -6.35 -3.00 -1.63
CA HIS A 25 -7.60 -2.24 -1.66
C HIS A 25 -8.21 -2.26 -3.07
N ASP A 26 -9.48 -1.94 -3.15
CA ASP A 26 -10.16 -1.75 -4.42
C ASP A 26 -9.63 -0.53 -5.17
N VAL A 27 -9.86 -0.52 -6.47
CA VAL A 27 -9.47 0.57 -7.38
C VAL A 27 -10.67 1.02 -8.21
N GLN A 28 -10.49 2.05 -9.02
CA GLN A 28 -11.53 2.66 -9.86
C GLN A 28 -12.70 3.15 -9.02
N ASP A 29 -13.93 2.90 -9.42
CA ASP A 29 -15.14 3.39 -8.75
C ASP A 29 -15.40 2.75 -7.37
N LYS A 30 -14.66 1.68 -7.05
CA LYS A 30 -14.78 0.98 -5.77
C LYS A 30 -13.79 1.46 -4.71
N GLN A 31 -12.89 2.37 -5.07
CA GLN A 31 -11.92 2.91 -4.13
C GLN A 31 -12.58 3.87 -3.15
N ASP A 32 -12.59 3.54 -1.88
CA ASP A 32 -13.21 4.35 -0.84
C ASP A 32 -12.26 4.83 0.27
N GLY A 33 -11.05 4.30 0.31
CA GLY A 33 -10.06 4.62 1.34
C GLY A 33 -10.34 4.04 2.73
N GLN A 34 -11.51 3.48 2.98
CA GLN A 34 -11.89 2.94 4.31
C GLN A 34 -10.98 1.79 4.73
N ARG A 35 -10.62 0.93 3.79
CA ARG A 35 -9.73 -0.20 4.05
C ARG A 35 -8.35 0.24 4.50
N ILE A 36 -7.81 1.30 3.90
CA ILE A 36 -6.53 1.89 4.28
C ILE A 36 -6.62 2.50 5.68
N ALA A 37 -7.63 3.31 5.93
CA ALA A 37 -7.86 3.96 7.22
C ALA A 37 -8.03 2.93 8.34
N TYR A 38 -8.88 1.93 8.14
CA TYR A 38 -9.13 0.87 9.13
C TYR A 38 -7.86 0.07 9.46
N ALA A 39 -7.11 -0.34 8.43
CA ALA A 39 -5.88 -1.10 8.63
C ALA A 39 -4.84 -0.29 9.42
N GLY A 40 -4.67 0.99 9.07
CA GLY A 40 -3.76 1.88 9.79
C GLY A 40 -4.18 2.14 11.24
N ASP A 41 -5.46 2.40 11.47
CA ASP A 41 -5.97 2.63 12.83
C ASP A 41 -5.84 1.37 13.71
N PHE A 42 -6.11 0.20 13.15
CA PHE A 42 -5.93 -1.07 13.86
C PHE A 42 -4.48 -1.27 14.32
N VAL A 43 -3.53 -1.21 13.38
CA VAL A 43 -2.11 -1.48 13.72
C VAL A 43 -1.56 -0.45 14.69
N ARG A 44 -1.83 0.83 14.45
CA ARG A 44 -1.37 1.90 15.37
C ARG A 44 -1.96 1.78 16.77
N THR A 45 -3.23 1.40 16.88
CA THR A 45 -3.88 1.21 18.17
C THR A 45 -3.25 0.06 18.96
N VAL A 46 -2.92 -1.03 18.25
CA VAL A 46 -2.34 -2.22 18.88
C VAL A 46 -0.86 -2.02 19.24
N ALA A 47 -0.10 -1.44 18.33
CA ALA A 47 1.36 -1.28 18.47
C ALA A 47 1.75 0.01 19.20
N ASP A 48 0.81 0.93 19.41
CA ASP A 48 1.06 2.29 19.94
C ASP A 48 2.19 3.03 19.17
N ASN A 49 2.27 2.79 17.88
CA ASN A 49 3.31 3.35 17.02
C ASN A 49 2.83 3.47 15.57
N ASN A 50 3.55 4.27 14.78
CA ASN A 50 3.43 4.25 13.33
C ASN A 50 3.83 2.88 12.77
N TYR A 51 3.46 2.59 11.53
CA TYR A 51 3.63 1.28 10.93
C TYR A 51 4.24 1.36 9.52
N ILE A 52 4.53 0.20 8.96
CA ILE A 52 5.02 0.03 7.59
C ILE A 52 3.97 -0.73 6.78
N VAL A 53 3.70 -0.26 5.57
CA VAL A 53 2.95 -1.03 4.57
C VAL A 53 3.96 -1.79 3.74
N MET A 54 4.07 -3.10 3.96
CA MET A 54 5.03 -3.98 3.27
C MET A 54 4.55 -4.41 1.90
N GLU A 55 3.23 -4.38 1.68
CA GLU A 55 2.66 -4.63 0.36
C GLU A 55 1.37 -3.84 0.18
N THR A 56 1.28 -3.16 -0.95
CA THR A 56 0.03 -2.63 -1.49
C THR A 56 0.03 -2.74 -3.01
N ASN A 57 -1.13 -2.66 -3.63
CA ASN A 57 -1.22 -2.82 -5.07
C ASN A 57 -0.72 -1.59 -5.84
N ALA A 58 0.21 -1.81 -6.76
CA ALA A 58 0.60 -0.81 -7.75
C ALA A 58 -0.47 -0.67 -8.85
N GLN A 59 -1.03 -1.79 -9.27
CA GLN A 59 -2.06 -1.89 -10.30
C GLN A 59 -3.07 -3.00 -9.96
N GLY A 60 -3.49 -3.77 -10.97
CA GLY A 60 -4.40 -4.89 -10.78
C GLY A 60 -3.74 -6.04 -10.05
N ILE A 61 -4.27 -6.37 -8.89
CA ILE A 61 -3.83 -7.46 -8.01
C ILE A 61 -5.05 -8.34 -7.70
N GLY A 62 -4.86 -9.65 -7.69
CA GLY A 62 -5.89 -10.58 -7.26
C GLY A 62 -5.98 -11.83 -8.14
N TRP A 63 -6.56 -12.86 -7.59
CA TRP A 63 -6.73 -14.17 -8.22
C TRP A 63 -7.98 -14.25 -9.12
N ASP A 64 -8.87 -13.26 -9.03
CA ASP A 64 -10.08 -13.17 -9.82
C ASP A 64 -9.93 -12.06 -10.86
N ALA A 65 -10.12 -12.39 -12.14
CA ALA A 65 -10.08 -11.43 -13.24
C ALA A 65 -11.04 -10.24 -13.07
N ARG A 66 -12.11 -10.42 -12.29
CA ARG A 66 -13.07 -9.34 -11.95
C ARG A 66 -12.51 -8.29 -11.00
N THR A 67 -11.36 -8.53 -10.40
CA THR A 67 -10.72 -7.63 -9.44
C THR A 67 -9.39 -7.08 -9.95
N GLN A 68 -8.93 -7.52 -11.12
CA GLN A 68 -7.64 -7.13 -11.69
C GLN A 68 -7.75 -5.89 -12.61
N PHE A 69 -8.34 -4.84 -12.12
CA PHE A 69 -8.43 -3.58 -12.87
C PHE A 69 -7.25 -2.66 -12.53
N PRO A 70 -6.70 -1.94 -13.52
CA PRO A 70 -5.73 -0.89 -13.24
C PRO A 70 -6.43 0.30 -12.56
N PRO A 71 -5.75 1.02 -11.64
CA PRO A 71 -6.31 2.23 -11.05
C PRO A 71 -6.52 3.32 -12.11
N TYR A 72 -7.46 4.23 -11.84
CA TYR A 72 -7.58 5.47 -12.61
C TYR A 72 -6.39 6.39 -12.34
N ASP A 73 -6.23 7.42 -13.17
CA ASP A 73 -5.20 8.42 -12.98
C ASP A 73 -5.30 9.07 -11.61
N ASN A 74 -4.15 9.24 -10.95
CA ASN A 74 -3.99 9.77 -9.60
C ASN A 74 -4.51 8.88 -8.45
N GLN A 75 -5.05 7.71 -8.69
CA GLN A 75 -5.46 6.82 -7.60
C GLN A 75 -4.26 6.23 -6.83
N LEU A 76 -3.17 5.90 -7.52
CA LEU A 76 -1.94 5.47 -6.86
C LEU A 76 -1.42 6.57 -5.92
N ARG A 77 -1.37 7.80 -6.41
CA ARG A 77 -1.00 8.97 -5.61
C ARG A 77 -1.92 9.15 -4.40
N GLN A 78 -3.24 9.09 -4.61
CA GLN A 78 -4.23 9.21 -3.55
C GLN A 78 -4.05 8.14 -2.46
N ASN A 79 -3.79 6.90 -2.86
CA ASN A 79 -3.60 5.79 -1.94
C ASN A 79 -2.34 5.94 -1.08
N VAL A 80 -1.24 6.36 -1.67
CA VAL A 80 0.00 6.64 -0.92
C VAL A 80 -0.23 7.71 0.14
N TYR A 81 -0.86 8.82 -0.22
CA TYR A 81 -1.17 9.86 0.75
C TYR A 81 -2.17 9.39 1.82
N ALA A 82 -3.12 8.52 1.47
CA ALA A 82 -4.04 7.92 2.45
C ALA A 82 -3.28 7.03 3.45
N HIS A 83 -2.30 6.25 3.00
CA HIS A 83 -1.44 5.47 3.90
C HIS A 83 -0.63 6.35 4.84
N TYR A 84 0.02 7.41 4.33
CA TYR A 84 0.74 8.37 5.19
C TYR A 84 -0.18 9.09 6.15
N ALA A 85 -1.34 9.54 5.71
CA ALA A 85 -2.35 10.16 6.57
C ALA A 85 -2.87 9.20 7.66
N SER A 86 -2.82 7.89 7.40
CA SER A 86 -3.16 6.85 8.37
C SER A 86 -2.00 6.45 9.29
N GLY A 87 -0.82 7.06 9.13
CA GLY A 87 0.34 6.88 9.99
C GLY A 87 1.38 5.86 9.47
N ALA A 88 1.33 5.51 8.20
CA ALA A 88 2.42 4.73 7.60
C ALA A 88 3.70 5.57 7.48
N ASN A 89 4.85 4.99 7.83
CA ASN A 89 6.16 5.60 7.63
C ASN A 89 6.80 5.19 6.30
N MET A 90 6.34 4.09 5.73
CA MET A 90 6.82 3.54 4.47
C MET A 90 5.68 2.82 3.76
N VAL A 91 5.69 2.87 2.44
CA VAL A 91 4.73 2.16 1.59
C VAL A 91 5.51 1.44 0.50
N GLU A 92 5.43 0.11 0.49
CA GLU A 92 6.00 -0.74 -0.53
C GLU A 92 4.91 -1.29 -1.44
N TYR A 93 5.22 -1.34 -2.73
CA TYR A 93 4.29 -1.83 -3.74
C TYR A 93 4.58 -3.27 -4.12
N TRP A 94 3.57 -4.07 -4.20
CA TRP A 94 3.60 -5.33 -4.92
C TRP A 94 3.14 -5.10 -6.35
N HIS A 95 4.03 -5.04 -7.34
CA HIS A 95 5.50 -5.12 -7.24
C HIS A 95 6.15 -4.21 -8.28
N TRP A 96 7.49 -4.20 -8.35
CA TRP A 96 8.21 -3.31 -9.27
C TRP A 96 7.87 -3.57 -10.73
N SER A 97 7.97 -4.81 -11.18
CA SER A 97 7.66 -5.20 -12.55
C SER A 97 6.72 -6.40 -12.57
N THR A 98 5.80 -6.42 -13.53
CA THR A 98 4.93 -7.57 -13.74
C THR A 98 5.76 -8.83 -13.96
N LEU A 99 5.49 -9.89 -13.19
CA LEU A 99 6.27 -11.11 -13.21
C LEU A 99 6.09 -11.86 -14.52
N HIS A 100 7.20 -12.46 -15.03
CA HIS A 100 7.18 -13.26 -16.24
C HIS A 100 6.92 -14.75 -15.97
N TYR A 101 7.08 -15.20 -14.72
CA TYR A 101 6.99 -16.59 -14.32
C TYR A 101 6.19 -16.74 -13.03
N GLY A 102 5.64 -17.92 -12.81
CA GLY A 102 4.91 -18.28 -11.61
C GLY A 102 3.42 -17.97 -11.67
N GLN A 103 2.77 -18.10 -10.53
CA GLN A 103 1.31 -17.95 -10.46
C GLN A 103 0.83 -16.48 -10.54
N GLU A 104 1.67 -15.55 -10.13
CA GLU A 104 1.31 -14.12 -10.05
C GLU A 104 1.66 -13.34 -11.32
N THR A 105 1.90 -14.01 -12.43
CA THR A 105 2.20 -13.39 -13.74
C THR A 105 1.08 -12.47 -14.25
N TYR A 106 -0.14 -12.64 -13.74
CA TYR A 106 -1.30 -11.78 -14.07
C TYR A 106 -1.40 -10.52 -13.21
N TRP A 107 -0.67 -10.45 -12.11
CA TRP A 107 -0.65 -9.28 -11.25
C TRP A 107 0.29 -8.23 -11.84
N ARG A 108 -0.15 -6.98 -11.82
CA ARG A 108 0.52 -5.91 -12.54
C ARG A 108 1.36 -5.05 -11.60
N GLY A 109 2.67 -5.05 -11.86
CA GLY A 109 3.62 -4.18 -11.17
C GLY A 109 3.61 -2.74 -11.66
N VAL A 110 4.50 -1.93 -11.12
CA VAL A 110 4.73 -0.54 -11.57
C VAL A 110 5.15 -0.51 -13.04
N LEU A 111 6.04 -1.43 -13.46
CA LEU A 111 6.34 -1.69 -14.87
C LEU A 111 5.48 -2.84 -15.39
N GLY A 112 5.12 -2.80 -16.67
CA GLY A 112 4.47 -3.89 -17.37
C GLY A 112 5.39 -5.08 -17.67
N HIS A 113 4.88 -6.10 -18.39
CA HIS A 113 5.67 -7.24 -18.86
C HIS A 113 6.81 -6.83 -19.81
N ASP A 114 6.67 -5.74 -20.52
CA ASP A 114 7.69 -5.19 -21.41
C ASP A 114 8.83 -4.47 -20.66
N LEU A 115 8.73 -4.35 -19.34
CA LEU A 115 9.67 -3.64 -18.47
C LEU A 115 9.86 -2.16 -18.85
N GLN A 116 8.92 -1.58 -19.59
CA GLN A 116 9.01 -0.19 -20.03
C GLN A 116 8.17 0.74 -19.15
N PRO A 117 8.60 2.00 -19.03
CA PRO A 117 7.82 3.03 -18.36
C PRO A 117 6.44 3.19 -19.00
N ASN A 118 5.41 3.04 -18.20
CA ASN A 118 4.01 3.19 -18.58
C ASN A 118 3.33 4.33 -17.79
N ARG A 119 2.01 4.45 -17.88
CA ARG A 119 1.23 5.45 -17.15
C ARG A 119 1.44 5.36 -15.64
N ILE A 120 1.41 4.15 -15.08
CA ILE A 120 1.59 3.92 -13.63
C ILE A 120 3.00 4.25 -13.19
N TYR A 121 4.01 3.91 -13.98
CA TYR A 121 5.39 4.29 -13.69
C TYR A 121 5.56 5.83 -13.62
N LYS A 122 4.92 6.55 -14.53
CA LYS A 122 4.96 8.03 -14.52
C LYS A 122 4.30 8.60 -13.27
N GLU A 123 3.14 8.08 -12.89
CA GLU A 123 2.43 8.49 -11.69
C GLU A 123 3.23 8.15 -10.43
N PHE A 124 3.76 6.92 -10.35
CA PHE A 124 4.66 6.49 -9.28
C PHE A 124 5.85 7.43 -9.11
N THR A 125 6.56 7.71 -10.21
CA THR A 125 7.74 8.58 -10.20
C THR A 125 7.40 10.00 -9.78
N THR A 126 6.28 10.54 -10.26
CA THR A 126 5.80 11.87 -9.86
C THR A 126 5.49 11.92 -8.38
N THR A 127 4.78 10.94 -7.86
CA THR A 127 4.42 10.84 -6.44
C THR A 127 5.66 10.68 -5.56
N ALA A 128 6.62 9.85 -5.98
CA ALA A 128 7.88 9.67 -5.24
C ALA A 128 8.68 10.98 -5.14
N LYS A 129 8.77 11.75 -6.22
CA LYS A 129 9.41 13.07 -6.22
C LYS A 129 8.67 14.10 -5.37
N GLU A 130 7.34 14.04 -5.32
CA GLU A 130 6.55 14.88 -4.40
C GLU A 130 6.88 14.56 -2.95
N LEU A 131 6.90 13.28 -2.59
CA LEU A 131 7.23 12.82 -1.24
C LEU A 131 8.66 13.17 -0.85
N GLU A 132 9.63 13.03 -1.76
CA GLU A 132 11.01 13.46 -1.53
C GLU A 132 11.06 14.95 -1.19
N ARG A 133 10.37 15.79 -1.96
CA ARG A 133 10.32 17.24 -1.75
C ARG A 133 9.72 17.65 -0.41
N ILE A 134 8.67 16.96 0.05
CA ILE A 134 8.00 17.27 1.31
C ILE A 134 8.49 16.45 2.50
N GLY A 135 9.42 15.52 2.27
CA GLY A 135 9.90 14.55 3.26
C GLY A 135 10.35 15.18 4.57
N SER A 136 11.09 16.29 4.50
CA SER A 136 11.54 17.02 5.69
C SER A 136 10.40 17.56 6.57
N HIS A 137 9.21 17.74 6.00
CA HIS A 137 8.02 18.24 6.72
C HIS A 137 7.17 17.11 7.31
N ILE A 138 7.28 15.89 6.79
CA ILE A 138 6.45 14.73 7.19
C ILE A 138 7.23 13.68 7.99
N VAL A 139 8.56 13.72 7.95
CA VAL A 139 9.40 12.83 8.75
C VAL A 139 9.13 13.04 10.24
N ASN A 140 9.02 11.95 11.00
CA ASN A 140 8.73 11.93 12.44
C ASN A 140 7.34 12.44 12.86
N LEU A 141 6.42 12.69 11.94
CA LEU A 141 5.05 12.96 12.31
C LEU A 141 4.41 11.71 12.91
N LYS A 142 3.68 11.91 14.00
CA LYS A 142 2.81 10.89 14.60
C LYS A 142 1.37 11.34 14.44
N LYS A 143 0.52 10.45 13.96
CA LYS A 143 -0.91 10.73 13.90
C LYS A 143 -1.44 10.82 15.33
N LYS A 144 -2.08 11.92 15.66
CA LYS A 144 -2.82 12.06 16.93
C LYS A 144 -4.14 11.29 16.79
N THR A 145 -4.42 10.42 17.74
CA THR A 145 -5.76 9.88 17.97
C THR A 145 -6.60 10.97 18.64
N GLY A 146 -7.77 11.21 18.08
CA GLY A 146 -8.76 12.12 18.71
C GLY A 146 -9.42 11.48 19.90
#